data_c6a667bc2ebdf7191800d693f68532da
#
_entry.id   c6a667bc2ebdf7191800d693f68532da
#
_cell.length_a   1.000
_cell.length_b   1.000
_cell.length_c   1.000
_cell.angle_alpha   90.00
_cell.angle_beta   90.00
_cell.angle_gamma   90.00
#
_symmetry.space_group_name_H-M   'P 1'
#
loop_
_entity.id
_entity.type
_entity.pdbx_description
1 polymer ?
#
loop_
_entity_poly.entity_id
_entity_poly.type
_entity_poly.pdbx_seq_one_letter_code
_entity_poly.pdbx_strand_id
1 'polypeptide(L)'
;MANQTDPQHQLAELFKQEKCYTIDELSRRLNYSLISIRRFLKVIGYYSSFTHNSKWYTLRSIPFFDKNGIWFYQDIGFCKHGNLNQTIGRFIDKSFQGLTAKDLFNMLSVPCHPILNQMYKKKKIDRYCGSVWFAMISSRW
;
A
#
# COMPACT_ATOMS: atom_id res chain seq x y z
N MET A 1 -23.45 -29.79 -1.91
CA MET A 1 -23.58 -29.55 -2.41
C MET A 1 -22.90 -28.61 -2.90
N ALA A 2 -23.18 -28.25 -3.62
CA ALA A 2 -22.41 -27.40 -4.29
C ALA A 2 -21.80 -26.34 -3.54
N ASN A 3 -22.13 -26.19 -2.49
CA ASN A 3 -21.71 -25.13 -1.81
C ASN A 3 -20.44 -25.30 -1.23
N GLN A 4 -19.76 -26.30 -1.48
CA GLN A 4 -18.49 -26.49 -0.92
C GLN A 4 -17.46 -25.79 -1.73
N THR A 5 -17.66 -24.58 -2.04
CA THR A 5 -16.70 -23.75 -2.71
C THR A 5 -15.55 -23.50 -1.76
N ASP A 6 -14.31 -23.57 -2.22
CA ASP A 6 -13.21 -23.33 -1.31
C ASP A 6 -13.13 -21.85 -0.93
N PRO A 7 -12.46 -21.53 0.18
CA PRO A 7 -12.45 -20.16 0.67
C PRO A 7 -11.85 -19.16 -0.31
N GLN A 8 -10.84 -19.56 -1.10
CA GLN A 8 -10.24 -18.65 -2.07
C GLN A 8 -11.23 -18.28 -3.15
N HIS A 9 -12.06 -19.23 -3.59
CA HIS A 9 -13.08 -18.92 -4.57
C HIS A 9 -14.15 -18.01 -3.99
N GLN A 10 -14.53 -18.21 -2.74
CA GLN A 10 -15.50 -17.35 -2.07
C GLN A 10 -14.99 -15.92 -1.97
N LEU A 11 -13.71 -15.75 -1.63
CA LEU A 11 -13.10 -14.44 -1.61
C LEU A 11 -13.14 -13.80 -2.99
N ALA A 12 -12.75 -14.54 -4.02
CA ALA A 12 -12.74 -14.01 -5.37
C ALA A 12 -14.13 -13.54 -5.80
N GLU A 13 -15.17 -14.25 -5.41
CA GLU A 13 -16.53 -13.86 -5.74
C GLU A 13 -16.93 -12.55 -5.05
N LEU A 14 -16.55 -12.38 -3.79
CA LEU A 14 -16.83 -11.12 -3.10
C LEU A 14 -16.12 -9.95 -3.77
N PHE A 15 -14.87 -10.13 -4.18
CA PHE A 15 -14.12 -9.06 -4.81
C PHE A 15 -14.61 -8.75 -6.23
N LYS A 16 -15.46 -9.57 -6.81
CA LYS A 16 -16.16 -9.21 -8.03
C LYS A 16 -17.27 -8.21 -7.77
N GLN A 17 -17.84 -8.23 -6.57
CA GLN A 17 -18.92 -7.31 -6.20
C GLN A 17 -18.38 -5.95 -5.77
N GLU A 18 -17.32 -5.95 -4.97
CA GLU A 18 -16.67 -4.74 -4.51
C GLU A 18 -15.17 -4.90 -4.66
N LYS A 19 -14.48 -3.83 -4.97
CA LYS A 19 -13.04 -3.93 -5.22
C LYS A 19 -12.20 -4.01 -3.96
N CYS A 20 -12.72 -3.52 -2.84
CA CYS A 20 -11.98 -3.49 -1.59
C CYS A 20 -12.87 -3.90 -0.44
N TYR A 21 -12.28 -4.58 0.53
CA TYR A 21 -12.98 -4.96 1.77
C TYR A 21 -12.05 -4.79 2.95
N THR A 22 -12.60 -4.50 4.12
CA THR A 22 -11.85 -4.63 5.36
C THR A 22 -11.83 -6.11 5.76
N ILE A 23 -10.85 -6.48 6.60
CA ILE A 23 -10.77 -7.87 7.01
C ILE A 23 -11.98 -8.26 7.87
N ASP A 24 -12.49 -7.31 8.67
CA ASP A 24 -13.69 -7.57 9.48
C ASP A 24 -14.90 -7.86 8.60
N GLU A 25 -15.04 -7.13 7.51
CA GLU A 25 -16.13 -7.35 6.59
C GLU A 25 -16.04 -8.73 5.93
N LEU A 26 -14.83 -9.11 5.51
CA LEU A 26 -14.62 -10.42 4.91
C LEU A 26 -14.91 -11.53 5.90
N SER A 27 -14.46 -11.37 7.14
CA SER A 27 -14.73 -12.34 8.19
C SER A 27 -16.22 -12.53 8.42
N ARG A 28 -16.94 -11.42 8.47
CA ARG A 28 -18.38 -11.47 8.72
C ARG A 28 -19.13 -12.11 7.56
N ARG A 29 -18.78 -11.75 6.32
CA ARG A 29 -19.50 -12.24 5.14
C ARG A 29 -19.25 -13.69 4.87
N LEU A 30 -18.03 -14.16 5.11
CA LEU A 30 -17.66 -15.53 4.82
C LEU A 30 -17.75 -16.45 6.03
N ASN A 31 -17.94 -15.86 7.21
CA ASN A 31 -18.07 -16.63 8.44
C ASN A 31 -16.81 -17.43 8.77
N TYR A 32 -15.66 -16.78 8.61
CA TYR A 32 -14.37 -17.34 9.00
C TYR A 32 -13.71 -16.40 10.00
N SER A 33 -12.80 -16.92 10.81
CA SER A 33 -12.04 -16.10 11.75
C SER A 33 -11.12 -15.15 11.01
N LEU A 34 -10.70 -14.07 11.69
CA LEU A 34 -9.77 -13.12 11.10
C LEU A 34 -8.47 -13.78 10.67
N ILE A 35 -7.98 -14.72 11.48
CA ILE A 35 -6.76 -15.44 11.17
C ILE A 35 -6.91 -16.25 9.88
N SER A 36 -8.06 -16.92 9.73
CA SER A 36 -8.33 -17.70 8.53
C SER A 36 -8.41 -16.81 7.30
N ILE A 37 -9.07 -15.65 7.40
CA ILE A 37 -9.18 -14.72 6.28
C ILE A 37 -7.78 -14.24 5.85
N ARG A 38 -6.92 -13.89 6.81
CA ARG A 38 -5.56 -13.48 6.49
C ARG A 38 -4.80 -14.56 5.75
N ARG A 39 -4.98 -15.80 6.17
CA ARG A 39 -4.33 -16.94 5.51
C ARG A 39 -4.82 -17.10 4.07
N PHE A 40 -6.13 -17.00 3.87
CA PHE A 40 -6.70 -17.13 2.53
C PHE A 40 -6.22 -16.02 1.60
N LEU A 41 -6.18 -14.78 2.10
CA LEU A 41 -5.68 -13.67 1.32
C LEU A 41 -4.21 -13.88 0.92
N LYS A 42 -3.43 -14.43 1.84
CA LYS A 42 -2.02 -14.67 1.57
C LYS A 42 -1.82 -15.68 0.45
N VAL A 43 -2.68 -16.68 0.38
CA VAL A 43 -2.61 -17.69 -0.68
C VAL A 43 -2.95 -17.09 -2.04
N ILE A 44 -4.02 -16.29 -2.10
CA ILE A 44 -4.45 -15.69 -3.36
C ILE A 44 -3.51 -14.58 -3.81
N GLY A 45 -3.00 -13.82 -2.86
CA GLY A 45 -2.23 -12.62 -3.13
C GLY A 45 -3.08 -11.37 -3.00
N TYR A 46 -2.58 -10.38 -2.28
CA TYR A 46 -3.36 -9.21 -1.94
C TYR A 46 -2.47 -8.00 -1.77
N TYR A 47 -3.11 -6.82 -1.75
CA TYR A 47 -2.48 -5.58 -1.31
C TYR A 47 -3.31 -5.04 -0.16
N SER A 48 -2.64 -4.44 0.82
CA SER A 48 -3.33 -3.68 1.86
C SER A 48 -3.15 -2.20 1.55
N SER A 49 -4.10 -1.40 1.98
CA SER A 49 -4.07 0.04 1.69
C SER A 49 -2.94 0.72 2.44
N PHE A 50 -2.41 1.81 1.86
CA PHE A 50 -1.48 2.66 2.60
C PHE A 50 -2.22 3.78 3.31
N THR A 51 -3.52 3.91 3.06
CA THR A 51 -4.41 4.82 3.77
C THR A 51 -5.20 4.02 4.81
N HIS A 52 -5.94 4.72 5.65
CA HIS A 52 -6.89 4.08 6.59
C HIS A 52 -6.22 3.02 7.48
N ASN A 53 -4.98 3.27 7.88
CA ASN A 53 -4.24 2.38 8.77
C ASN A 53 -4.12 0.96 8.24
N SER A 54 -4.03 0.82 6.90
CA SER A 54 -3.89 -0.48 6.23
C SER A 54 -5.06 -1.42 6.48
N LYS A 55 -6.25 -0.87 6.72
CA LYS A 55 -7.41 -1.70 7.04
C LYS A 55 -8.12 -2.27 5.83
N TRP A 56 -7.88 -1.74 4.64
CA TRP A 56 -8.55 -2.18 3.44
C TRP A 56 -7.66 -3.12 2.63
N TYR A 57 -8.28 -4.10 2.00
CA TYR A 57 -7.59 -5.12 1.23
C TYR A 57 -8.18 -5.24 -0.16
N THR A 58 -7.35 -5.52 -1.15
CA THR A 58 -7.81 -5.84 -2.50
C THR A 58 -6.95 -6.98 -3.04
N LEU A 59 -7.46 -7.70 -4.02
CA LEU A 59 -6.71 -8.79 -4.62
C LEU A 59 -5.72 -8.25 -5.64
N ARG A 60 -4.64 -9.01 -5.88
CA ARG A 60 -3.57 -8.55 -6.77
C ARG A 60 -4.04 -8.29 -8.20
N SER A 61 -5.10 -8.94 -8.63
CA SER A 61 -5.59 -8.79 -10.00
C SER A 61 -6.47 -7.58 -10.21
N ILE A 62 -6.84 -6.86 -9.16
CA ILE A 62 -7.83 -5.79 -9.25
C ILE A 62 -7.24 -4.42 -9.59
N PRO A 63 -6.15 -3.96 -8.94
CA PRO A 63 -5.69 -2.60 -9.16
C PRO A 63 -5.11 -2.36 -10.54
N PHE A 64 -5.34 -1.15 -11.04
CA PHE A 64 -4.63 -0.65 -12.21
C PHE A 64 -3.69 0.43 -11.73
N PHE A 65 -2.46 0.08 -11.45
CA PHE A 65 -1.50 1.04 -10.92
C PHE A 65 -1.08 2.03 -11.99
N ASP A 66 -0.94 3.30 -11.61
CA ASP A 66 -0.49 4.33 -12.53
C ASP A 66 1.04 4.24 -12.66
N LYS A 67 1.63 5.21 -13.36
CA LYS A 67 3.07 5.21 -13.60
C LYS A 67 3.88 5.28 -12.30
N ASN A 68 3.30 5.77 -11.23
CA ASN A 68 3.96 5.85 -9.94
C ASN A 68 3.72 4.61 -9.08
N GLY A 69 2.94 3.67 -9.58
CA GLY A 69 2.61 2.47 -8.81
C GLY A 69 1.55 2.71 -7.76
N ILE A 70 0.65 3.66 -8.00
CA ILE A 70 -0.41 4.05 -7.06
C ILE A 70 -1.76 3.82 -7.70
N TRP A 71 -2.70 3.32 -6.93
CA TRP A 71 -4.07 3.13 -7.37
C TRP A 71 -5.01 3.55 -6.24
N PHE A 72 -5.99 4.39 -6.57
CA PHE A 72 -7.00 4.79 -5.61
C PHE A 72 -8.36 4.24 -6.02
N TYR A 73 -9.04 3.65 -5.07
CA TYR A 73 -10.44 3.29 -5.21
C TYR A 73 -11.19 4.19 -4.22
N GLN A 74 -11.90 5.18 -4.75
CA GLN A 74 -12.46 6.25 -3.95
C GLN A 74 -11.31 6.94 -3.21
N ASP A 75 -11.31 6.94 -1.89
CA ASP A 75 -10.22 7.54 -1.12
C ASP A 75 -9.28 6.50 -0.51
N ILE A 76 -9.43 5.24 -0.91
CA ILE A 76 -8.59 4.17 -0.42
C ILE A 76 -7.42 3.98 -1.37
N GLY A 77 -6.20 4.13 -0.87
CA GLY A 77 -5.01 4.08 -1.71
C GLY A 77 -4.22 2.80 -1.53
N PHE A 78 -3.73 2.27 -2.65
CA PHE A 78 -2.88 1.08 -2.67
C PHE A 78 -1.61 1.39 -3.45
N CYS A 79 -0.49 0.81 -3.03
CA CYS A 79 0.75 0.98 -3.76
C CYS A 79 1.32 -0.37 -4.18
N LYS A 80 1.81 -0.41 -5.41
CA LYS A 80 2.34 -1.62 -6.00
C LYS A 80 3.54 -2.17 -5.23
N HIS A 81 4.31 -1.28 -4.62
CA HIS A 81 5.57 -1.66 -3.99
C HIS A 81 5.43 -2.07 -2.52
N GLY A 82 4.22 -2.31 -2.08
CA GLY A 82 3.99 -2.81 -0.73
C GLY A 82 3.56 -1.71 0.22
N ASN A 83 4.42 -1.33 1.16
CA ASN A 83 4.02 -0.34 2.14
C ASN A 83 4.44 1.07 1.72
N LEU A 84 3.98 2.04 2.47
CA LEU A 84 4.20 3.44 2.16
C LEU A 84 5.68 3.82 2.26
N ASN A 85 6.39 3.26 3.23
CA ASN A 85 7.82 3.56 3.40
C ASN A 85 8.62 3.16 2.16
N GLN A 86 8.36 1.97 1.64
CA GLN A 86 9.04 1.50 0.44
C GLN A 86 8.68 2.33 -0.77
N THR A 87 7.43 2.73 -0.87
CA THR A 87 6.97 3.56 -1.99
C THR A 87 7.64 4.92 -1.98
N ILE A 88 7.70 5.55 -0.82
CA ILE A 88 8.35 6.84 -0.67
C ILE A 88 9.84 6.73 -1.00
N GLY A 89 10.49 5.68 -0.50
CA GLY A 89 11.90 5.44 -0.79
C GLY A 89 12.16 5.34 -2.29
N ARG A 90 11.29 4.64 -3.01
CA ARG A 90 11.44 4.50 -4.46
C ARG A 90 11.24 5.83 -5.18
N PHE A 91 10.28 6.63 -4.75
CA PHE A 91 10.06 7.94 -5.37
C PHE A 91 11.28 8.83 -5.19
N ILE A 92 11.85 8.84 -3.99
CA ILE A 92 13.03 9.65 -3.70
C ILE A 92 14.23 9.14 -4.50
N ASP A 93 14.41 7.82 -4.59
CA ASP A 93 15.50 7.22 -5.35
C ASP A 93 15.46 7.62 -6.82
N LYS A 94 14.28 7.71 -7.39
CA LYS A 94 14.13 8.03 -8.80
C LYS A 94 14.21 9.52 -9.10
N SER A 95 14.21 10.36 -8.08
CA SER A 95 14.20 11.80 -8.27
C SER A 95 15.62 12.33 -8.25
N PHE A 96 16.05 12.96 -9.33
CA PHE A 96 17.36 13.58 -9.39
C PHE A 96 17.43 14.83 -8.53
N GLN A 97 16.33 15.56 -8.42
CA GLN A 97 16.32 16.84 -7.72
C GLN A 97 15.79 16.71 -6.30
N GLY A 98 15.44 15.50 -5.89
CA GLY A 98 14.81 15.28 -4.60
C GLY A 98 13.33 15.60 -4.63
N LEU A 99 12.66 15.35 -3.53
CA LEU A 99 11.22 15.57 -3.40
C LEU A 99 10.94 16.27 -2.09
N THR A 100 9.97 17.18 -2.11
CA THR A 100 9.48 17.81 -0.87
C THR A 100 8.34 16.98 -0.30
N ALA A 101 7.99 17.22 0.96
CA ALA A 101 6.83 16.57 1.55
C ALA A 101 5.55 16.95 0.80
N LYS A 102 5.50 18.17 0.26
CA LYS A 102 4.35 18.60 -0.53
C LYS A 102 4.25 17.82 -1.84
N ASP A 103 5.39 17.56 -2.49
CA ASP A 103 5.40 16.74 -3.71
C ASP A 103 4.83 15.36 -3.42
N LEU A 104 5.27 14.76 -2.32
CA LEU A 104 4.80 13.44 -1.93
C LEU A 104 3.33 13.44 -1.55
N PHE A 105 2.88 14.49 -0.88
CA PHE A 105 1.46 14.62 -0.56
C PHE A 105 0.63 14.67 -1.84
N ASN A 106 1.08 15.41 -2.85
CA ASN A 106 0.36 15.50 -4.11
C ASN A 106 0.31 14.16 -4.83
N MET A 107 1.33 13.32 -4.67
CA MET A 107 1.37 12.00 -5.31
C MET A 107 0.58 10.95 -4.54
N LEU A 108 0.58 11.04 -3.22
CA LEU A 108 0.06 9.97 -2.37
C LEU A 108 -1.20 10.34 -1.60
N SER A 109 -1.53 11.63 -1.55
CA SER A 109 -2.70 12.15 -0.83
C SER A 109 -2.68 11.87 0.68
N VAL A 110 -1.50 11.64 1.24
CA VAL A 110 -1.33 11.47 2.68
C VAL A 110 -0.15 12.30 3.15
N PRO A 111 -0.17 12.82 4.39
CA PRO A 111 0.97 13.55 4.91
C PRO A 111 2.17 12.62 5.08
N CYS A 112 3.33 13.04 4.62
CA CYS A 112 4.51 12.19 4.62
C CYS A 112 5.59 12.64 5.60
N HIS A 113 5.43 13.77 6.27
CA HIS A 113 6.43 14.28 7.20
C HIS A 113 6.87 13.28 8.26
N PRO A 114 5.94 12.62 8.96
CA PRO A 114 6.39 11.68 10.00
C PRO A 114 7.23 10.54 9.45
N ILE A 115 6.85 10.03 8.26
CA ILE A 115 7.57 8.94 7.63
C ILE A 115 8.94 9.42 7.16
N LEU A 116 8.99 10.60 6.55
CA LEU A 116 10.25 11.18 6.07
C LEU A 116 11.22 11.42 7.22
N ASN A 117 10.73 11.95 8.33
CA ASN A 117 11.57 12.19 9.50
C ASN A 117 12.11 10.88 10.05
N GLN A 118 11.28 9.85 10.08
CA GLN A 118 11.71 8.55 10.57
C GLN A 118 12.76 7.92 9.66
N MET A 119 12.55 8.01 8.34
CA MET A 119 13.51 7.49 7.37
C MET A 119 14.83 8.24 7.45
N TYR A 120 14.78 9.55 7.67
CA TYR A 120 15.98 10.37 7.82
C TYR A 120 16.76 9.95 9.08
N LYS A 121 16.05 9.74 10.19
CA LYS A 121 16.69 9.30 11.42
C LYS A 121 17.34 7.94 11.26
N LYS A 122 16.77 7.07 10.44
CA LYS A 122 17.34 5.76 10.17
C LYS A 122 18.37 5.79 9.04
N LYS A 123 18.71 6.98 8.56
CA LYS A 123 19.73 7.18 7.53
C LYS A 123 19.40 6.49 6.21
N LYS A 124 18.13 6.37 5.91
CA LYS A 124 17.67 5.81 4.64
C LYS A 124 17.55 6.86 3.56
N ILE A 125 17.34 8.11 3.93
CA ILE A 125 17.27 9.25 3.02
C ILE A 125 18.02 10.41 3.63
N ASP A 126 18.36 11.39 2.80
CA ASP A 126 19.05 12.58 3.24
C ASP A 126 18.17 13.81 3.02
N ARG A 127 18.52 14.93 3.58
CA ARG A 127 17.71 16.14 3.53
C ARG A 127 18.58 17.33 3.16
N TYR A 128 18.07 18.17 2.26
CA TYR A 128 18.76 19.39 1.84
C TYR A 128 17.90 20.59 2.19
N CYS A 129 18.52 21.57 2.82
CA CYS A 129 17.88 22.84 3.23
C CYS A 129 16.61 22.63 4.06
N GLY A 130 16.47 21.48 4.70
CA GLY A 130 15.36 21.21 5.59
C GLY A 130 14.04 20.87 4.92
N SER A 131 13.96 20.94 3.59
CA SER A 131 12.68 20.73 2.92
C SER A 131 12.72 19.76 1.75
N VAL A 132 13.90 19.39 1.26
CA VAL A 132 14.02 18.50 0.10
C VAL A 132 14.71 17.21 0.54
N TRP A 133 14.15 16.09 0.13
CA TRP A 133 14.61 14.76 0.53
C TRP A 133 15.23 14.02 -0.64
N PHE A 134 16.35 13.34 -0.40
CA PHE A 134 17.15 12.70 -1.42
C PHE A 134 17.50 11.28 -1.00
N ALA A 135 17.85 10.43 -1.98
CA ALA A 135 18.49 9.17 -1.68
C ALA A 135 19.83 9.43 -0.99
N MET A 136 20.24 8.48 -0.14
CA MET A 136 21.52 8.61 0.56
C MET A 136 22.67 8.56 -0.45
N ILE A 137 23.43 9.65 -0.51
CA ILE A 137 24.52 9.76 -1.48
C ILE A 137 25.67 8.87 -1.10
N SER A 138 25.92 8.69 0.18
CA SER A 138 27.07 7.92 0.63
C SER A 138 27.09 6.48 0.11
N SER A 139 25.93 5.93 -0.20
CA SER A 139 25.88 4.56 -0.72
C SER A 139 26.29 4.47 -2.19
N ARG A 140 26.55 5.58 -2.83
CA ARG A 140 26.88 5.62 -4.25
C ARG A 140 28.34 5.95 -4.53
N TRP A 141 29.11 6.21 -3.50
CA TRP A 141 30.51 6.58 -3.67
C TRP A 141 31.47 5.38 -3.35
#